data_b02576090acb5d6e73dcd1ddb5c146a8
#
_entry.id   b02576090acb5d6e73dcd1ddb5c146a8
#
_cell.length_a   1.000
_cell.length_b   1.000
_cell.length_c   1.000
_cell.angle_alpha   90.00
_cell.angle_beta   90.00
_cell.angle_gamma   90.00
#
_symmetry.space_group_name_H-M   'P 1'
#
loop_
_entity.id
_entity.type
_entity.pdbx_description
1 polymer ?
#
loop_
_entity_poly.entity_id
_entity_poly.type
_entity_poly.pdbx_seq_one_letter_code
_entity_poly.pdbx_strand_id
1 'polypeptide(L)'
;MKFKINLGQIVLIILLISNLVVVGILGYNSSLESNAIVILQNKLEIFAQYHQETVNKIIDQYNEILVASAQKILGLEKAIETLQKLIDEKKSIDLTKVNQIKEANLLIINATAGFMGSGTHIKLNNKSYILTCAHLLIDKEDKIVAQDDNGYYHFTEVVKVNEDMDLMLLETTTIGKLAYLEISDIFPAQGSEVLVIGNPSGLLNMITDGIISQIEKTYYIITNKIYFGNSGGALIYKGKVVGVISQIATFSNVTLTGVVAQNYGVVVKLEHILTFLSGV
;
A
#
# COMPACT_ATOMS: atom_id res chain seq x y z
N MET A 1 23.83 18.24 -37.53
CA MET A 1 24.15 17.00 -38.24
C MET A 1 25.61 16.64 -37.92
N LYS A 2 25.85 15.75 -36.93
CA LYS A 2 27.23 15.32 -36.58
C LYS A 2 27.57 14.13 -37.49
N PHE A 3 28.48 14.34 -38.44
CA PHE A 3 29.05 13.25 -39.25
C PHE A 3 29.80 12.29 -38.30
N LYS A 4 29.24 11.12 -38.03
CA LYS A 4 29.97 10.02 -37.42
C LYS A 4 30.77 9.32 -38.53
N ILE A 5 32.04 9.70 -38.69
CA ILE A 5 32.98 8.93 -39.49
C ILE A 5 33.21 7.62 -38.69
N ASN A 6 32.84 6.45 -39.28
CA ASN A 6 33.11 5.20 -38.61
C ASN A 6 34.62 4.86 -38.75
N LEU A 7 35.13 4.09 -37.82
CA LEU A 7 36.56 3.75 -37.74
C LEU A 7 37.06 3.07 -39.01
N GLY A 8 36.24 2.30 -39.69
CA GLY A 8 36.55 1.71 -41.01
C GLY A 8 36.79 2.73 -42.10
N GLN A 9 36.05 3.85 -42.10
CA GLN A 9 36.28 4.97 -43.00
C GLN A 9 37.58 5.70 -42.71
N ILE A 10 37.97 5.83 -41.43
CA ILE A 10 39.26 6.42 -41.04
C ILE A 10 40.40 5.54 -41.53
N VAL A 11 40.32 4.22 -41.33
CA VAL A 11 41.34 3.26 -41.83
C VAL A 11 41.45 3.30 -43.33
N LEU A 12 40.30 3.35 -44.07
CA LEU A 12 40.28 3.45 -45.51
C LEU A 12 40.92 4.75 -46.03
N ILE A 13 40.71 5.90 -45.36
CA ILE A 13 41.30 7.19 -45.70
C ILE A 13 42.82 7.16 -45.45
N ILE A 14 43.28 6.55 -44.37
CA ILE A 14 44.71 6.39 -44.08
C ILE A 14 45.38 5.51 -45.16
N LEU A 15 44.76 4.42 -45.58
CA LEU A 15 45.24 3.56 -46.64
C LEU A 15 45.26 4.26 -48.00
N LEU A 16 44.27 5.07 -48.33
CA LEU A 16 44.25 5.87 -49.57
C LEU A 16 45.33 6.94 -49.58
N ILE A 17 45.55 7.65 -48.47
CA ILE A 17 46.62 8.66 -48.35
C ILE A 17 48.00 8.01 -48.43
N SER A 18 48.20 6.86 -47.81
CA SER A 18 49.46 6.13 -47.87
C SER A 18 49.79 5.64 -49.27
N ASN A 19 48.79 5.15 -50.02
CA ASN A 19 48.95 4.77 -51.42
C ASN A 19 49.27 5.97 -52.32
N LEU A 20 48.64 7.13 -52.14
CA LEU A 20 48.94 8.37 -52.85
C LEU A 20 50.38 8.87 -52.58
N VAL A 21 50.84 8.77 -51.37
CA VAL A 21 52.25 9.12 -51.00
C VAL A 21 53.24 8.16 -51.68
N VAL A 22 52.92 6.86 -51.68
CA VAL A 22 53.79 5.84 -52.32
C VAL A 22 53.84 6.06 -53.85
N VAL A 23 52.70 6.36 -54.52
CA VAL A 23 52.65 6.68 -55.95
C VAL A 23 53.40 7.97 -56.29
N GLY A 24 53.36 8.99 -55.41
CA GLY A 24 54.10 10.25 -55.59
C GLY A 24 55.60 10.08 -55.50
N ILE A 25 56.10 9.15 -54.68
CA ILE A 25 57.55 8.84 -54.53
C ILE A 25 58.04 7.97 -55.72
N LEU A 26 57.20 7.14 -56.34
CA LEU A 26 57.53 6.26 -57.47
C LEU A 26 57.88 7.00 -58.76
N GLY A 27 57.64 8.29 -58.87
CA GLY A 27 58.00 9.10 -60.05
C GLY A 27 59.45 9.47 -60.12
N TYR A 28 60.29 9.09 -59.13
CA TYR A 28 61.71 9.49 -59.07
C TYR A 28 62.61 8.31 -58.66
N ASN A 29 63.27 7.63 -59.60
CA ASN A 29 64.40 6.72 -59.52
C ASN A 29 64.25 5.19 -59.18
N SER A 30 64.75 4.45 -60.08
CA SER A 30 65.44 3.15 -60.31
C SER A 30 65.50 2.04 -59.22
N SER A 31 65.67 0.81 -59.65
CA SER A 31 65.53 -0.56 -59.10
C SER A 31 65.87 -0.87 -57.60
N LEU A 32 66.57 -0.03 -56.89
CA LEU A 32 66.83 -0.18 -55.43
C LEU A 32 65.69 0.31 -54.54
N GLU A 33 64.88 1.19 -55.09
CA GLU A 33 63.74 1.79 -54.35
C GLU A 33 62.53 0.86 -54.42
N SER A 34 62.35 0.02 -55.43
CA SER A 34 61.23 -0.89 -55.57
C SER A 34 61.18 -1.93 -54.43
N ASN A 35 62.30 -2.43 -53.95
CA ASN A 35 62.34 -3.38 -52.85
C ASN A 35 62.04 -2.71 -51.50
N ALA A 36 62.48 -1.45 -51.29
CA ALA A 36 62.15 -0.69 -50.08
C ALA A 36 60.69 -0.34 -50.00
N ILE A 37 60.05 -0.05 -51.14
CA ILE A 37 58.61 0.25 -51.27
C ILE A 37 57.76 -0.99 -50.94
N VAL A 38 58.13 -2.17 -51.46
CA VAL A 38 57.44 -3.44 -51.16
C VAL A 38 57.53 -3.78 -49.68
N ILE A 39 58.70 -3.55 -49.06
CA ILE A 39 58.91 -3.76 -47.62
C ILE A 39 58.04 -2.80 -46.82
N LEU A 40 57.91 -1.53 -47.21
CA LEU A 40 57.07 -0.55 -46.54
C LEU A 40 55.59 -0.86 -46.70
N GLN A 41 55.14 -1.28 -47.84
CA GLN A 41 53.77 -1.74 -48.10
C GLN A 41 53.39 -2.94 -47.22
N ASN A 42 54.22 -3.96 -47.16
CA ASN A 42 54.01 -5.14 -46.31
C ASN A 42 53.99 -4.75 -44.81
N LYS A 43 54.87 -3.85 -44.36
CA LYS A 43 54.82 -3.36 -42.97
C LYS A 43 53.58 -2.58 -42.68
N LEU A 44 53.07 -1.78 -43.62
CA LEU A 44 51.83 -1.02 -43.50
C LEU A 44 50.61 -1.92 -43.41
N GLU A 45 50.56 -2.99 -44.24
CA GLU A 45 49.50 -3.99 -44.21
C GLU A 45 49.48 -4.73 -42.86
N ILE A 46 50.63 -5.18 -42.36
CA ILE A 46 50.74 -5.83 -41.04
C ILE A 46 50.28 -4.89 -39.96
N PHE A 47 50.67 -3.62 -40.00
CA PHE A 47 50.26 -2.60 -39.04
C PHE A 47 48.75 -2.37 -39.09
N ALA A 48 48.15 -2.25 -40.28
CA ALA A 48 46.71 -2.09 -40.47
C ALA A 48 45.92 -3.30 -39.93
N GLN A 49 46.37 -4.52 -40.22
CA GLN A 49 45.76 -5.74 -39.70
C GLN A 49 45.81 -5.83 -38.20
N TYR A 50 46.98 -5.53 -37.57
CA TYR A 50 47.14 -5.53 -36.13
C TYR A 50 46.18 -4.55 -35.44
N HIS A 51 46.10 -3.33 -35.98
CA HIS A 51 45.17 -2.32 -35.43
C HIS A 51 43.73 -2.70 -35.61
N GLN A 52 43.35 -3.28 -36.72
CA GLN A 52 41.98 -3.77 -37.00
C GLN A 52 41.59 -4.89 -36.03
N GLU A 53 42.47 -5.85 -35.78
CA GLU A 53 42.23 -6.91 -34.79
C GLU A 53 42.09 -6.35 -33.37
N THR A 54 42.93 -5.39 -33.00
CA THR A 54 42.86 -4.74 -31.68
C THR A 54 41.53 -4.00 -31.48
N VAL A 55 41.12 -3.24 -32.47
CA VAL A 55 39.84 -2.53 -32.48
C VAL A 55 38.65 -3.49 -32.38
N ASN A 56 38.68 -4.58 -33.14
CA ASN A 56 37.62 -5.59 -33.09
C ASN A 56 37.53 -6.21 -31.68
N LYS A 57 38.64 -6.57 -31.04
CA LYS A 57 38.67 -7.07 -29.66
C LYS A 57 38.07 -6.08 -28.67
N ILE A 58 38.36 -4.79 -28.80
CA ILE A 58 37.80 -3.75 -27.93
C ILE A 58 36.31 -3.65 -28.15
N ILE A 59 35.81 -3.70 -29.41
CA ILE A 59 34.40 -3.66 -29.73
C ILE A 59 33.65 -4.87 -29.13
N ASP A 60 34.25 -6.07 -29.26
CA ASP A 60 33.64 -7.29 -28.72
C ASP A 60 33.55 -7.26 -27.19
N GLN A 61 34.62 -6.85 -26.51
CA GLN A 61 34.62 -6.66 -25.04
C GLN A 61 33.57 -5.61 -24.60
N TYR A 62 33.45 -4.50 -25.33
CA TYR A 62 32.47 -3.48 -25.02
C TYR A 62 31.03 -3.99 -25.20
N ASN A 63 30.79 -4.77 -26.27
CA ASN A 63 29.47 -5.39 -26.50
C ASN A 63 29.13 -6.40 -25.39
N GLU A 64 30.07 -7.21 -24.93
CA GLU A 64 29.86 -8.13 -23.81
C GLU A 64 29.48 -7.38 -22.53
N ILE A 65 30.19 -6.28 -22.22
CA ILE A 65 29.87 -5.42 -21.05
C ILE A 65 28.48 -4.80 -21.19
N LEU A 66 28.12 -4.34 -22.39
CA LEU A 66 26.79 -3.76 -22.65
C LEU A 66 25.69 -4.80 -22.45
N VAL A 67 25.85 -6.01 -22.97
CA VAL A 67 24.87 -7.09 -22.81
C VAL A 67 24.71 -7.48 -21.35
N ALA A 68 25.82 -7.66 -20.64
CA ALA A 68 25.82 -7.99 -19.21
C ALA A 68 25.14 -6.89 -18.37
N SER A 69 25.44 -5.63 -18.69
CA SER A 69 24.80 -4.47 -18.03
C SER A 69 23.30 -4.39 -18.29
N ALA A 70 22.86 -4.63 -19.52
CA ALA A 70 21.45 -4.66 -19.88
C ALA A 70 20.71 -5.77 -19.14
N GLN A 71 21.28 -6.96 -19.04
CA GLN A 71 20.71 -8.08 -18.27
C GLN A 71 20.57 -7.75 -16.79
N LYS A 72 21.57 -7.06 -16.21
CA LYS A 72 21.52 -6.63 -14.79
C LYS A 72 20.43 -5.59 -14.55
N ILE A 73 20.26 -4.63 -15.47
CA ILE A 73 19.19 -3.63 -15.41
C ILE A 73 17.83 -4.32 -15.46
N LEU A 74 17.62 -5.26 -16.37
CA LEU A 74 16.37 -6.02 -16.48
C LEU A 74 16.05 -6.82 -15.20
N GLY A 75 17.08 -7.37 -14.57
CA GLY A 75 16.95 -8.05 -13.27
C GLY A 75 16.54 -7.12 -12.14
N LEU A 76 17.10 -5.90 -12.10
CA LEU A 76 16.75 -4.88 -11.13
C LEU A 76 15.32 -4.36 -11.32
N GLU A 77 14.87 -4.15 -12.55
CA GLU A 77 13.50 -3.75 -12.86
C GLU A 77 12.48 -4.77 -12.32
N LYS A 78 12.71 -6.07 -12.56
CA LYS A 78 11.88 -7.15 -12.02
C LYS A 78 11.89 -7.18 -10.48
N ALA A 79 13.03 -6.94 -9.86
CA ALA A 79 13.14 -6.89 -8.40
C ALA A 79 12.36 -5.70 -7.82
N ILE A 80 12.44 -4.54 -8.46
CA ILE A 80 11.66 -3.34 -8.07
C ILE A 80 10.18 -3.62 -8.18
N GLU A 81 9.70 -4.19 -9.28
CA GLU A 81 8.29 -4.55 -9.46
C GLU A 81 7.79 -5.52 -8.37
N THR A 82 8.61 -6.52 -8.03
CA THR A 82 8.31 -7.47 -6.96
C THR A 82 8.25 -6.79 -5.59
N LEU A 83 9.19 -5.91 -5.29
CA LEU A 83 9.20 -5.14 -4.03
C LEU A 83 8.00 -4.19 -3.94
N GLN A 84 7.64 -3.53 -5.04
CA GLN A 84 6.46 -2.68 -5.11
C GLN A 84 5.20 -3.47 -4.75
N LYS A 85 5.04 -4.65 -5.35
CA LYS A 85 3.92 -5.54 -5.06
C LYS A 85 3.88 -5.99 -3.60
N LEU A 86 5.02 -6.34 -3.02
CA LEU A 86 5.12 -6.70 -1.60
C LEU A 86 4.80 -5.52 -0.67
N ILE A 87 5.19 -4.29 -1.02
CA ILE A 87 4.84 -3.08 -0.28
C ILE A 87 3.33 -2.85 -0.32
N ASP A 88 2.71 -2.99 -1.49
CA ASP A 88 1.27 -2.82 -1.65
C ASP A 88 0.47 -3.91 -0.92
N GLU A 89 0.94 -5.16 -0.93
CA GLU A 89 0.36 -6.25 -0.17
C GLU A 89 0.50 -6.06 1.36
N LYS A 90 1.58 -5.44 1.82
CA LYS A 90 1.84 -5.17 3.24
C LYS A 90 1.07 -3.96 3.77
N LYS A 91 0.56 -3.10 2.89
CA LYS A 91 -0.22 -1.93 3.27
C LYS A 91 -1.59 -2.37 3.82
N SER A 92 -1.71 -2.48 5.15
CA SER A 92 -2.97 -2.81 5.82
C SER A 92 -3.98 -1.64 5.78
N ILE A 93 -3.49 -0.42 5.58
CA ILE A 93 -4.28 0.81 5.58
C ILE A 93 -4.38 1.35 4.15
N ASP A 94 -5.54 1.21 3.55
CA ASP A 94 -5.85 1.84 2.27
C ASP A 94 -6.31 3.30 2.49
N LEU A 95 -5.36 4.22 2.46
CA LEU A 95 -5.62 5.65 2.64
C LEU A 95 -6.53 6.25 1.55
N THR A 96 -6.70 5.57 0.41
CA THR A 96 -7.62 6.03 -0.64
C THR A 96 -9.07 5.89 -0.22
N LYS A 97 -9.36 5.02 0.75
CA LYS A 97 -10.70 4.77 1.30
C LYS A 97 -11.05 5.64 2.51
N VAL A 98 -10.17 6.54 2.94
CA VAL A 98 -10.42 7.36 4.15
C VAL A 98 -11.74 8.10 4.08
N ASN A 99 -12.09 8.69 2.95
CA ASN A 99 -13.38 9.40 2.80
C ASN A 99 -14.57 8.44 2.92
N GLN A 100 -14.50 7.26 2.31
CA GLN A 100 -15.54 6.23 2.47
C GLN A 100 -15.71 5.80 3.92
N ILE A 101 -14.59 5.62 4.64
CA ILE A 101 -14.56 5.24 6.05
C ILE A 101 -15.23 6.32 6.91
N LYS A 102 -14.95 7.59 6.64
CA LYS A 102 -15.55 8.72 7.35
C LYS A 102 -17.06 8.85 7.10
N GLU A 103 -17.49 8.75 5.85
CA GLU A 103 -18.91 8.84 5.49
C GLU A 103 -19.74 7.65 6.02
N ALA A 104 -19.11 6.49 6.23
CA ALA A 104 -19.76 5.32 6.80
C ALA A 104 -19.83 5.34 8.33
N ASN A 105 -19.05 6.22 9.00
CA ASN A 105 -19.07 6.36 10.45
C ASN A 105 -20.16 7.35 10.89
N LEU A 106 -20.93 6.97 11.88
CA LEU A 106 -22.05 7.73 12.40
C LEU A 106 -21.87 7.97 13.92
N LEU A 107 -22.22 9.16 14.38
CA LEU A 107 -22.38 9.42 15.80
C LEU A 107 -23.72 8.82 16.26
N ILE A 108 -23.69 7.93 17.23
CA ILE A 108 -24.88 7.31 17.81
C ILE A 108 -25.22 8.03 19.11
N ILE A 109 -26.45 8.46 19.24
CA ILE A 109 -26.97 9.22 20.36
C ILE A 109 -28.16 8.48 20.96
N ASN A 110 -28.05 8.05 22.21
CA ASN A 110 -29.19 7.67 23.01
C ASN A 110 -29.82 8.94 23.54
N ALA A 111 -30.86 9.42 22.86
CA ALA A 111 -31.52 10.69 23.18
C ALA A 111 -32.31 10.65 24.50
N THR A 112 -32.66 9.47 24.99
CA THR A 112 -33.37 9.28 26.27
C THR A 112 -32.39 9.34 27.46
N ALA A 113 -31.31 8.57 27.37
CA ALA A 113 -30.34 8.44 28.46
C ALA A 113 -29.18 9.47 28.41
N GLY A 114 -29.02 10.18 27.29
CA GLY A 114 -27.98 11.20 27.10
C GLY A 114 -26.58 10.64 26.84
N PHE A 115 -26.46 9.39 26.40
CA PHE A 115 -25.17 8.79 26.03
C PHE A 115 -24.86 8.95 24.57
N MET A 116 -23.57 8.94 24.26
CA MET A 116 -23.08 9.01 22.89
C MET A 116 -22.06 7.89 22.61
N GLY A 117 -22.09 7.38 21.40
CA GLY A 117 -21.16 6.39 20.88
C GLY A 117 -20.96 6.56 19.39
N SER A 118 -20.50 5.52 18.75
CA SER A 118 -20.26 5.44 17.32
C SER A 118 -21.03 4.29 16.70
N GLY A 119 -21.21 4.33 15.38
CA GLY A 119 -21.80 3.25 14.63
C GLY A 119 -21.24 3.23 13.21
N THR A 120 -21.40 2.11 12.54
CA THR A 120 -20.89 1.93 11.20
C THR A 120 -22.03 1.57 10.25
N HIS A 121 -22.20 2.35 9.19
CA HIS A 121 -23.11 2.00 8.10
C HIS A 121 -22.59 0.77 7.35
N ILE A 122 -23.39 -0.28 7.35
CA ILE A 122 -23.14 -1.53 6.63
C ILE A 122 -24.33 -1.85 5.72
N LYS A 123 -24.13 -2.68 4.71
CA LYS A 123 -25.21 -3.22 3.88
C LYS A 123 -25.29 -4.73 4.00
N LEU A 124 -26.51 -5.23 4.24
CA LEU A 124 -26.86 -6.64 4.23
C LEU A 124 -28.04 -6.85 3.29
N ASN A 125 -27.95 -7.77 2.33
CA ASN A 125 -29.02 -8.06 1.39
C ASN A 125 -29.63 -6.80 0.73
N ASN A 126 -28.77 -5.83 0.34
CA ASN A 126 -29.12 -4.52 -0.23
C ASN A 126 -29.90 -3.57 0.71
N LYS A 127 -30.05 -3.91 1.98
CA LYS A 127 -30.60 -3.00 3.00
C LYS A 127 -29.50 -2.33 3.79
N SER A 128 -29.75 -1.11 4.22
CA SER A 128 -28.84 -0.30 5.02
C SER A 128 -29.09 -0.49 6.50
N TYR A 129 -28.05 -0.77 7.24
CA TYR A 129 -28.06 -0.94 8.69
C TYR A 129 -26.91 -0.17 9.34
N ILE A 130 -27.04 0.09 10.63
CA ILE A 130 -25.96 0.63 11.45
C ILE A 130 -25.57 -0.45 12.46
N LEU A 131 -24.32 -0.89 12.42
CA LEU A 131 -23.73 -1.80 13.40
C LEU A 131 -23.10 -0.96 14.50
N THR A 132 -23.42 -1.26 15.77
CA THR A 132 -22.95 -0.54 16.94
C THR A 132 -22.92 -1.43 18.19
N CYS A 133 -22.62 -0.89 19.38
CA CYS A 133 -22.63 -1.60 20.65
C CYS A 133 -24.01 -1.70 21.28
N ALA A 134 -24.28 -2.83 21.96
CA ALA A 134 -25.51 -3.03 22.72
C ALA A 134 -25.60 -2.13 23.96
N HIS A 135 -24.50 -1.88 24.65
CA HIS A 135 -24.48 -1.07 25.87
C HIS A 135 -24.86 0.43 25.68
N LEU A 136 -25.03 0.89 24.43
CA LEU A 136 -25.60 2.20 24.14
C LEU A 136 -27.13 2.24 24.31
N LEU A 137 -27.79 1.09 24.36
CA LEU A 137 -29.20 0.92 24.70
C LEU A 137 -29.31 0.53 26.18
N ILE A 138 -29.86 1.42 27.00
CA ILE A 138 -30.02 1.19 28.43
C ILE A 138 -31.38 0.55 28.72
N ASP A 139 -32.42 1.07 28.07
CA ASP A 139 -33.79 0.57 28.15
C ASP A 139 -34.32 0.28 26.73
N LYS A 140 -35.24 -0.68 26.60
CA LYS A 140 -35.87 -1.01 25.31
C LYS A 140 -36.67 0.14 24.71
N GLU A 141 -37.14 1.05 25.55
CA GLU A 141 -37.85 2.25 25.16
C GLU A 141 -36.97 3.44 24.77
N ASP A 142 -35.66 3.28 24.85
CA ASP A 142 -34.71 4.33 24.52
C ASP A 142 -34.79 4.70 23.03
N LYS A 143 -34.74 6.00 22.78
CA LYS A 143 -34.71 6.56 21.43
C LYS A 143 -33.25 6.72 20.98
N ILE A 144 -32.87 5.89 20.04
CA ILE A 144 -31.55 5.95 19.43
C ILE A 144 -31.63 6.76 18.12
N VAL A 145 -30.72 7.72 17.96
CA VAL A 145 -30.60 8.58 16.79
C VAL A 145 -29.18 8.49 16.27
N ALA A 146 -28.98 8.43 14.96
CA ALA A 146 -27.69 8.53 14.34
C ALA A 146 -27.49 9.93 13.72
N GLN A 147 -26.28 10.46 13.76
CA GLN A 147 -25.91 11.69 13.08
C GLN A 147 -24.76 11.41 12.11
N ASP A 148 -24.90 11.88 10.88
CA ASP A 148 -23.88 11.75 9.83
C ASP A 148 -22.83 12.87 9.87
N ASP A 149 -21.80 12.76 9.02
CA ASP A 149 -20.69 13.73 8.92
C ASP A 149 -21.16 15.14 8.48
N ASN A 150 -22.31 15.26 7.86
CA ASN A 150 -22.91 16.53 7.44
C ASN A 150 -23.80 17.15 8.56
N GLY A 151 -23.94 16.47 9.68
CA GLY A 151 -24.75 16.91 10.81
C GLY A 151 -26.24 16.57 10.69
N TYR A 152 -26.66 15.77 9.69
CA TYR A 152 -28.04 15.34 9.58
C TYR A 152 -28.37 14.21 10.56
N TYR A 153 -29.54 14.30 11.17
CA TYR A 153 -30.03 13.31 12.11
C TYR A 153 -30.91 12.28 11.40
N HIS A 154 -30.70 11.02 11.75
CA HIS A 154 -31.41 9.86 11.24
C HIS A 154 -32.08 9.12 12.40
N PHE A 155 -33.41 9.06 12.39
CA PHE A 155 -34.15 8.25 13.35
C PHE A 155 -33.94 6.77 13.04
N THR A 156 -33.69 5.99 14.09
CA THR A 156 -33.37 4.58 13.94
C THR A 156 -34.37 3.70 14.68
N GLU A 157 -34.48 2.46 14.24
CA GLU A 157 -35.19 1.40 14.92
C GLU A 157 -34.20 0.27 15.28
N VAL A 158 -34.37 -0.29 16.48
CA VAL A 158 -33.53 -1.41 16.93
C VAL A 158 -34.06 -2.68 16.28
N VAL A 159 -33.23 -3.31 15.43
CA VAL A 159 -33.57 -4.56 14.73
C VAL A 159 -33.13 -5.78 15.51
N LYS A 160 -31.93 -5.72 16.10
CA LYS A 160 -31.34 -6.84 16.82
C LYS A 160 -30.38 -6.34 17.90
N VAL A 161 -30.44 -6.97 19.06
CA VAL A 161 -29.51 -6.72 20.16
C VAL A 161 -28.98 -8.05 20.68
N ASN A 162 -27.72 -8.08 21.02
CA ASN A 162 -27.09 -9.16 21.77
C ASN A 162 -26.17 -8.55 22.83
N GLU A 163 -26.63 -8.57 24.09
CA GLU A 163 -25.94 -8.01 25.23
C GLU A 163 -24.65 -8.78 25.57
N ASP A 164 -24.67 -10.12 25.43
CA ASP A 164 -23.50 -10.96 25.70
C ASP A 164 -22.32 -10.70 24.75
N MET A 165 -22.64 -10.36 23.50
CA MET A 165 -21.66 -10.00 22.46
C MET A 165 -21.39 -8.50 22.40
N ASP A 166 -22.16 -7.71 23.15
CA ASP A 166 -22.16 -6.24 23.09
C ASP A 166 -22.36 -5.70 21.65
N LEU A 167 -23.34 -6.26 20.91
CA LEU A 167 -23.66 -5.87 19.54
C LEU A 167 -25.12 -5.45 19.41
N MET A 168 -25.36 -4.37 18.67
CA MET A 168 -26.68 -3.88 18.29
C MET A 168 -26.71 -3.54 16.80
N LEU A 169 -27.81 -3.87 16.16
CA LEU A 169 -28.13 -3.54 14.77
C LEU A 169 -29.32 -2.59 14.73
N LEU A 170 -29.11 -1.45 14.10
CA LEU A 170 -30.16 -0.44 13.89
C LEU A 170 -30.53 -0.37 12.41
N GLU A 171 -31.78 -0.13 12.10
CA GLU A 171 -32.28 0.15 10.75
C GLU A 171 -32.71 1.62 10.64
N THR A 172 -32.46 2.21 9.48
CA THR A 172 -33.00 3.51 9.10
C THR A 172 -33.06 3.60 7.58
N THR A 173 -34.10 4.25 7.06
CA THR A 173 -34.33 4.39 5.61
C THR A 173 -33.56 5.57 4.99
N THR A 174 -32.96 6.43 5.81
CA THR A 174 -32.44 7.73 5.36
C THR A 174 -30.94 7.74 5.02
N ILE A 175 -30.19 6.72 5.45
CA ILE A 175 -28.73 6.65 5.20
C ILE A 175 -28.32 5.92 3.91
N GLY A 176 -29.25 5.45 3.11
CA GLY A 176 -28.97 4.61 1.94
C GLY A 176 -28.08 5.26 0.87
N LYS A 177 -27.92 6.59 0.91
CA LYS A 177 -27.04 7.35 0.01
C LYS A 177 -25.65 7.56 0.57
N LEU A 178 -25.41 7.34 1.86
CA LEU A 178 -24.11 7.45 2.48
C LEU A 178 -23.23 6.27 2.06
N ALA A 179 -21.93 6.47 2.10
CA ALA A 179 -20.98 5.39 1.95
C ALA A 179 -21.20 4.32 3.03
N TYR A 180 -20.85 3.10 2.75
CA TYR A 180 -20.91 1.98 3.68
C TYR A 180 -19.62 1.20 3.68
N LEU A 181 -19.36 0.46 4.75
CA LEU A 181 -18.26 -0.47 4.84
C LEU A 181 -18.75 -1.91 4.74
N GLU A 182 -17.96 -2.72 4.07
CA GLU A 182 -18.19 -4.17 4.02
C GLU A 182 -17.65 -4.83 5.29
N ILE A 183 -18.35 -5.86 5.74
CA ILE A 183 -17.80 -6.78 6.75
C ILE A 183 -16.75 -7.66 6.07
N SER A 184 -15.61 -7.85 6.71
CA SER A 184 -14.51 -8.66 6.19
C SER A 184 -14.87 -10.14 6.18
N ASP A 185 -14.28 -10.86 5.24
CA ASP A 185 -14.16 -12.32 5.21
C ASP A 185 -12.76 -12.80 5.64
N ILE A 186 -11.85 -11.86 5.90
CA ILE A 186 -10.46 -12.12 6.29
C ILE A 186 -10.29 -11.80 7.77
N PHE A 187 -9.84 -12.80 8.52
CA PHE A 187 -9.50 -12.67 9.95
C PHE A 187 -8.09 -12.08 10.09
N PRO A 188 -7.94 -10.94 10.77
CA PRO A 188 -6.62 -10.37 10.99
C PRO A 188 -5.83 -11.19 12.02
N ALA A 189 -4.52 -11.31 11.82
CA ALA A 189 -3.62 -11.97 12.75
C ALA A 189 -3.15 -11.00 13.85
N GLN A 190 -2.61 -11.52 14.95
CA GLN A 190 -1.89 -10.72 15.93
C GLN A 190 -0.71 -10.00 15.26
N GLY A 191 -0.51 -8.72 15.58
CA GLY A 191 0.46 -7.85 14.94
C GLY A 191 -0.04 -7.17 13.66
N SER A 192 -1.25 -7.50 13.16
CA SER A 192 -1.85 -6.80 12.01
C SER A 192 -2.07 -5.34 12.32
N GLU A 193 -1.66 -4.46 11.42
CA GLU A 193 -1.99 -3.04 11.47
C GLU A 193 -3.48 -2.82 11.19
N VAL A 194 -4.12 -1.99 12.01
CA VAL A 194 -5.55 -1.73 11.95
C VAL A 194 -5.85 -0.26 12.18
N LEU A 195 -6.97 0.21 11.65
CA LEU A 195 -7.54 1.52 11.94
C LEU A 195 -8.77 1.37 12.84
N VAL A 196 -8.96 2.33 13.73
CA VAL A 196 -10.22 2.56 14.41
C VAL A 196 -10.81 3.86 13.92
N ILE A 197 -12.10 3.88 13.62
CA ILE A 197 -12.86 5.09 13.41
C ILE A 197 -13.99 5.17 14.43
N GLY A 198 -14.21 6.36 14.97
CA GLY A 198 -15.28 6.62 15.90
C GLY A 198 -15.44 8.11 16.19
N ASN A 199 -16.30 8.41 17.19
CA ASN A 199 -16.68 9.78 17.53
C ASN A 199 -16.41 10.07 19.04
N PRO A 200 -15.13 10.00 19.47
CA PRO A 200 -14.79 10.16 20.88
C PRO A 200 -15.23 11.53 21.40
N SER A 201 -15.95 11.56 22.52
CA SER A 201 -16.48 12.79 23.14
C SER A 201 -17.29 13.68 22.18
N GLY A 202 -17.92 13.09 21.14
CA GLY A 202 -18.66 13.81 20.11
C GLY A 202 -17.80 14.46 19.01
N LEU A 203 -16.49 14.26 19.02
CA LEU A 203 -15.60 14.68 17.93
C LEU A 203 -15.75 13.70 16.75
N LEU A 204 -16.37 14.17 15.68
CA LEU A 204 -16.72 13.32 14.53
C LEU A 204 -15.50 12.79 13.81
N ASN A 205 -15.58 11.52 13.39
CA ASN A 205 -14.66 10.89 12.44
C ASN A 205 -13.19 10.86 12.86
N MET A 206 -12.90 10.69 14.14
CA MET A 206 -11.52 10.48 14.58
C MET A 206 -11.02 9.09 14.15
N ILE A 207 -9.93 9.09 13.41
CA ILE A 207 -9.23 7.87 13.00
C ILE A 207 -7.96 7.72 13.81
N THR A 208 -7.74 6.54 14.37
CA THR A 208 -6.49 6.17 15.05
C THR A 208 -5.92 4.90 14.46
N ASP A 209 -4.60 4.82 14.36
CA ASP A 209 -3.84 3.65 13.90
C ASP A 209 -3.31 2.85 15.09
N GLY A 210 -3.06 1.59 14.86
CA GLY A 210 -2.51 0.66 15.85
C GLY A 210 -2.41 -0.74 15.31
N ILE A 211 -2.19 -1.71 16.21
CA ILE A 211 -2.11 -3.12 15.86
C ILE A 211 -3.07 -3.96 16.73
N ILE A 212 -3.40 -5.15 16.26
CA ILE A 212 -3.96 -6.19 17.12
C ILE A 212 -2.85 -6.70 18.03
N SER A 213 -2.90 -6.30 19.29
CA SER A 213 -1.90 -6.66 20.29
C SER A 213 -2.07 -8.10 20.78
N GLN A 214 -3.33 -8.52 20.94
CA GLN A 214 -3.68 -9.85 21.42
C GLN A 214 -5.02 -10.32 20.85
N ILE A 215 -5.14 -11.61 20.63
CA ILE A 215 -6.39 -12.27 20.18
C ILE A 215 -6.87 -13.17 21.33
N GLU A 216 -7.98 -12.78 21.95
CA GLU A 216 -8.65 -13.55 22.97
C GLU A 216 -9.79 -14.40 22.38
N LYS A 217 -10.45 -15.21 23.19
CA LYS A 217 -11.55 -16.07 22.75
C LYS A 217 -12.69 -15.27 22.12
N THR A 218 -13.06 -14.16 22.71
CA THR A 218 -14.25 -13.35 22.35
C THR A 218 -13.93 -11.95 21.82
N TYR A 219 -12.71 -11.46 22.01
CA TYR A 219 -12.35 -10.10 21.63
C TYR A 219 -10.90 -9.98 21.13
N TYR A 220 -10.60 -8.88 20.45
CA TYR A 220 -9.24 -8.41 20.19
C TYR A 220 -8.85 -7.37 21.23
N ILE A 221 -7.57 -7.36 21.63
CA ILE A 221 -6.93 -6.24 22.31
C ILE A 221 -6.12 -5.47 21.27
N ILE A 222 -6.34 -4.17 21.18
CA ILE A 222 -5.69 -3.30 20.19
C ILE A 222 -4.93 -2.16 20.87
N THR A 223 -3.91 -1.63 20.20
CA THR A 223 -3.07 -0.52 20.68
C THR A 223 -3.57 0.87 20.23
N ASN A 224 -4.62 0.92 19.41
CA ASN A 224 -5.24 2.18 19.01
C ASN A 224 -5.68 3.00 20.22
N LYS A 225 -5.57 4.33 20.11
CA LYS A 225 -6.08 5.23 21.14
C LYS A 225 -7.60 5.21 21.15
N ILE A 226 -8.18 4.72 22.24
CA ILE A 226 -9.62 4.59 22.46
C ILE A 226 -10.05 5.51 23.60
N TYR A 227 -11.15 6.21 23.39
CA TYR A 227 -11.77 7.12 24.36
C TYR A 227 -13.28 6.87 24.44
N PHE A 228 -13.93 7.41 25.47
CA PHE A 228 -15.40 7.41 25.57
C PHE A 228 -16.03 8.04 24.33
N GLY A 229 -17.01 7.34 23.76
CA GLY A 229 -17.63 7.70 22.47
C GLY A 229 -17.10 6.93 21.26
N ASN A 230 -15.97 6.20 21.37
CA ASN A 230 -15.55 5.25 20.33
C ASN A 230 -16.36 3.95 20.34
N SER A 231 -17.10 3.65 21.41
CA SER A 231 -17.99 2.46 21.53
C SER A 231 -18.92 2.37 20.34
N GLY A 232 -18.96 1.21 19.66
CA GLY A 232 -19.72 0.98 18.43
C GLY A 232 -19.00 1.38 17.14
N GLY A 233 -17.86 2.05 17.21
CA GLY A 233 -17.01 2.38 16.06
C GLY A 233 -16.36 1.13 15.46
N ALA A 234 -15.94 1.24 14.20
CA ALA A 234 -15.34 0.12 13.46
C ALA A 234 -13.85 -0.04 13.74
N LEU A 235 -13.42 -1.31 13.91
CA LEU A 235 -12.06 -1.74 13.66
C LEU A 235 -11.95 -2.15 12.20
N ILE A 236 -10.99 -1.56 11.49
CA ILE A 236 -10.83 -1.71 10.04
C ILE A 236 -9.49 -2.38 9.73
N TYR A 237 -9.55 -3.41 8.92
CA TYR A 237 -8.40 -4.11 8.35
C TYR A 237 -8.57 -4.21 6.85
N LYS A 238 -7.57 -3.78 6.08
CA LYS A 238 -7.62 -3.77 4.59
C LYS A 238 -8.89 -3.12 4.01
N GLY A 239 -9.39 -2.06 4.68
CA GLY A 239 -10.55 -1.30 4.23
C GLY A 239 -11.91 -1.93 4.54
N LYS A 240 -11.97 -3.03 5.30
CA LYS A 240 -13.19 -3.72 5.72
C LYS A 240 -13.30 -3.78 7.23
N VAL A 241 -14.54 -3.90 7.72
CA VAL A 241 -14.82 -4.03 9.17
C VAL A 241 -14.44 -5.42 9.65
N VAL A 242 -13.57 -5.49 10.66
CA VAL A 242 -13.14 -6.74 11.32
C VAL A 242 -13.49 -6.77 12.80
N GLY A 243 -14.04 -5.69 13.34
CA GLY A 243 -14.43 -5.63 14.73
C GLY A 243 -15.28 -4.39 15.03
N VAL A 244 -15.93 -4.40 16.21
CA VAL A 244 -16.68 -3.28 16.78
C VAL A 244 -16.04 -2.92 18.11
N ILE A 245 -15.71 -1.65 18.31
CA ILE A 245 -15.11 -1.14 19.54
C ILE A 245 -16.15 -1.24 20.66
N SER A 246 -15.81 -1.95 21.74
CA SER A 246 -16.70 -2.15 22.88
C SER A 246 -16.25 -1.36 24.10
N GLN A 247 -15.00 -1.55 24.55
CA GLN A 247 -14.54 -1.02 25.82
C GLN A 247 -13.09 -0.51 25.74
N ILE A 248 -12.73 0.26 26.77
CA ILE A 248 -11.33 0.55 27.09
C ILE A 248 -10.86 -0.53 28.07
N ALA A 249 -9.75 -1.21 27.74
CA ALA A 249 -9.17 -2.19 28.66
C ALA A 249 -8.59 -1.47 29.88
N THR A 250 -9.15 -1.71 31.03
CA THR A 250 -8.59 -1.30 32.31
C THR A 250 -7.93 -2.49 32.99
N PHE A 251 -6.60 -2.48 33.09
CA PHE A 251 -5.89 -3.50 33.86
C PHE A 251 -6.03 -3.16 35.38
N SER A 252 -7.07 -3.71 36.01
CA SER A 252 -7.41 -3.45 37.41
C SER A 252 -6.48 -4.07 38.44
N ASN A 253 -5.42 -4.76 38.07
CA ASN A 253 -4.52 -5.48 38.97
C ASN A 253 -3.20 -4.79 39.29
N VAL A 254 -3.02 -3.51 38.98
CA VAL A 254 -1.86 -2.74 39.45
C VAL A 254 -2.29 -1.88 40.65
N THR A 255 -2.53 -2.54 41.77
CA THR A 255 -2.99 -1.95 43.06
C THR A 255 -1.96 -1.07 43.78
N LEU A 256 -0.77 -0.83 43.22
CA LEU A 256 0.29 -0.12 43.92
C LEU A 256 0.51 1.34 43.50
N THR A 257 -0.03 1.80 42.33
CA THR A 257 0.25 3.17 41.86
C THR A 257 -0.94 3.94 41.29
N GLY A 258 -2.15 3.37 41.25
CA GLY A 258 -3.32 4.07 40.67
C GLY A 258 -3.18 4.41 39.17
N VAL A 259 -2.21 3.83 38.44
CA VAL A 259 -2.03 4.06 37.02
C VAL A 259 -3.00 3.17 36.27
N VAL A 260 -4.05 3.76 35.72
CA VAL A 260 -4.93 3.13 34.74
C VAL A 260 -4.12 3.00 33.42
N ALA A 261 -3.89 1.77 32.95
CA ALA A 261 -3.31 1.56 31.62
C ALA A 261 -4.35 1.97 30.55
N GLN A 262 -4.35 3.24 30.17
CA GLN A 262 -5.37 3.88 29.32
C GLN A 262 -5.15 3.67 27.80
N ASN A 263 -4.35 2.72 27.37
CA ASN A 263 -3.89 2.68 25.98
C ASN A 263 -4.30 1.42 25.19
N TYR A 264 -5.24 0.62 25.68
CA TYR A 264 -5.68 -0.57 24.95
C TYR A 264 -7.20 -0.55 24.76
N GLY A 265 -7.64 -0.88 23.53
CA GLY A 265 -9.05 -1.07 23.23
C GLY A 265 -9.45 -2.53 23.26
N VAL A 266 -10.65 -2.82 23.71
CA VAL A 266 -11.32 -4.11 23.59
C VAL A 266 -12.31 -4.04 22.45
N VAL A 267 -12.21 -5.02 21.54
CA VAL A 267 -12.96 -5.03 20.28
C VAL A 267 -13.66 -6.35 20.10
N VAL A 268 -14.95 -6.32 19.86
CA VAL A 268 -15.74 -7.51 19.48
C VAL A 268 -15.21 -8.07 18.16
N LYS A 269 -14.90 -9.37 18.13
CA LYS A 269 -14.24 -10.01 17.00
C LYS A 269 -15.17 -10.20 15.81
N LEU A 270 -14.56 -10.32 14.62
CA LEU A 270 -15.25 -10.58 13.36
C LEU A 270 -16.16 -11.83 13.43
N GLU A 271 -15.72 -12.92 14.08
CA GLU A 271 -16.51 -14.15 14.23
C GLU A 271 -17.85 -13.90 14.91
N HIS A 272 -17.86 -13.05 15.96
CA HIS A 272 -19.08 -12.69 16.69
C HIS A 272 -19.98 -11.77 15.85
N ILE A 273 -19.39 -10.87 15.07
CA ILE A 273 -20.14 -10.03 14.13
C ILE A 273 -20.83 -10.90 13.09
N LEU A 274 -20.11 -11.83 12.46
CA LEU A 274 -20.67 -12.74 11.45
C LEU A 274 -21.79 -13.60 12.04
N THR A 275 -21.59 -14.13 13.25
CA THR A 275 -22.61 -14.91 13.99
C THR A 275 -23.83 -14.03 14.31
N PHE A 276 -23.61 -12.81 14.79
CA PHE A 276 -24.67 -11.87 15.12
C PHE A 276 -25.50 -11.46 13.89
N LEU A 277 -24.86 -11.25 12.74
CA LEU A 277 -25.52 -10.85 11.50
C LEU A 277 -26.18 -12.02 10.76
N SER A 278 -25.88 -13.25 11.14
CA SER A 278 -26.51 -14.43 10.54
C SER A 278 -28.03 -14.42 10.78
N GLY A 279 -28.81 -14.56 9.70
CA GLY A 279 -30.27 -14.59 9.76
C GLY A 279 -30.95 -13.19 9.72
N VAL A 280 -30.19 -12.12 9.39
CA VAL A 280 -30.74 -10.78 9.09
C VAL A 280 -31.04 -10.62 7.60
#